data_56024e774bc5193d814a384fdebff1ce
#
_entry.id   56024e774bc5193d814a384fdebff1ce
#
_cell.length_a   1.000
_cell.length_b   1.000
_cell.length_c   1.000
_cell.angle_alpha   90.00
_cell.angle_beta   90.00
_cell.angle_gamma   90.00
#
_symmetry.space_group_name_H-M   'P 1'
#
loop_
_entity.id
_entity.type
_entity.pdbx_description
1 polymer ?
#
loop_
_entity_poly.entity_id
_entity_poly.type
_entity_poly.pdbx_seq_one_letter_code
_entity_poly.pdbx_strand_id
1 'polypeptide(L)'
;MLPRRALKVVAAVAVVAAAYVAGAASMWLAHSREPAASRQSVVDEAEARIAAQAAHPVSQEQLERAAVQGMLAALDDRWSAYYAPADYTRFEQVLAGSYTGVGVWIRRATDGSLRVLSIEPASPAAKAGLRAGDAILAVAGKPARGRSVADVVSALRGDAGSKVTVVVGRASTQFTVQLRRAAVDTDDVSSSMVTGNVERLRISAFTRGVGRWVRARVADAENRHLRGLVLDLRGDPGGLLDEAVETSSAFLASGPVVTYEQRGHPKQVLNALGGGNVGIPLVVLVDGGTASAAEIVTGALQDRGRAVIIGSRTFGKGSVQAPSQLSDGSALELTVGHYLTPSGRSLDGVGIVPDLEMPTSTPAGVIVERAVEVLSGLTADAGSTGRG
;
A
#
# COMPACT_ATOMS: atom_id res chain seq x y z
N MET A 1 59.91 -6.96 62.95
CA MET A 1 59.47 -5.55 62.86
C MET A 1 60.39 -4.81 61.92
N LEU A 2 59.94 -4.36 60.80
CA LEU A 2 60.72 -3.53 59.84
C LEU A 2 61.02 -2.17 60.51
N PRO A 3 62.27 -1.65 60.39
CA PRO A 3 62.63 -0.37 61.00
C PRO A 3 61.81 0.77 60.32
N ARG A 4 61.35 1.72 61.13
CA ARG A 4 60.51 2.87 60.68
C ARG A 4 61.00 3.62 59.44
N ARG A 5 62.32 3.53 59.14
CA ARG A 5 62.95 4.11 57.95
C ARG A 5 62.59 3.29 56.69
N ALA A 6 62.55 1.97 56.75
CA ALA A 6 62.21 1.09 55.65
C ALA A 6 60.71 1.24 55.28
N LEU A 7 59.84 1.43 56.26
CA LEU A 7 58.40 1.68 56.00
C LEU A 7 58.13 2.98 55.26
N LYS A 8 58.93 4.05 55.54
CA LYS A 8 58.82 5.35 54.82
C LYS A 8 59.29 5.23 53.37
N VAL A 9 60.33 4.44 53.12
CA VAL A 9 60.84 4.23 51.76
C VAL A 9 59.82 3.42 50.92
N VAL A 10 59.26 2.36 51.50
CA VAL A 10 58.24 1.55 50.85
C VAL A 10 56.99 2.37 50.56
N ALA A 11 56.54 3.25 51.48
CA ALA A 11 55.41 4.13 51.26
C ALA A 11 55.67 5.16 50.16
N ALA A 12 56.92 5.74 50.08
CA ALA A 12 57.29 6.67 49.03
C ALA A 12 57.33 6.02 47.67
N VAL A 13 57.87 4.79 47.55
CA VAL A 13 57.89 4.01 46.30
C VAL A 13 56.49 3.65 45.83
N ALA A 14 55.58 3.29 46.78
CA ALA A 14 54.20 2.99 46.46
C ALA A 14 53.45 4.22 45.94
N VAL A 15 53.68 5.41 46.47
CA VAL A 15 53.09 6.66 46.02
C VAL A 15 53.59 7.05 44.60
N VAL A 16 54.90 6.88 44.33
CA VAL A 16 55.46 7.15 42.99
C VAL A 16 54.95 6.12 42.00
N ALA A 17 54.85 4.85 42.34
CA ALA A 17 54.25 3.83 41.47
C ALA A 17 52.74 4.11 41.17
N ALA A 18 51.98 4.51 42.19
CA ALA A 18 50.57 4.88 42.01
C ALA A 18 50.39 6.13 41.12
N ALA A 19 51.28 7.15 41.25
CA ALA A 19 51.27 8.32 40.42
C ALA A 19 51.66 7.99 38.95
N TYR A 20 52.61 7.06 38.74
CA TYR A 20 52.99 6.60 37.41
C TYR A 20 51.88 5.82 36.71
N VAL A 21 51.21 4.91 37.43
CA VAL A 21 50.05 4.14 36.97
C VAL A 21 48.88 5.08 36.64
N ALA A 22 48.60 6.06 37.48
CA ALA A 22 47.56 7.05 37.26
C ALA A 22 47.87 7.94 36.05
N GLY A 23 49.15 8.33 35.86
CA GLY A 23 49.62 9.11 34.71
C GLY A 23 49.51 8.29 33.40
N ALA A 24 49.94 7.01 33.43
CA ALA A 24 49.82 6.10 32.29
C ALA A 24 48.37 5.80 31.94
N ALA A 25 47.53 5.60 32.92
CA ALA A 25 46.09 5.40 32.72
C ALA A 25 45.39 6.64 32.15
N SER A 26 45.77 7.84 32.61
CA SER A 26 45.24 9.11 32.07
C SER A 26 45.67 9.34 30.64
N MET A 27 46.93 8.99 30.29
CA MET A 27 47.45 9.11 28.95
C MET A 27 46.85 8.07 28.00
N TRP A 28 46.59 6.87 28.49
CA TRP A 28 45.87 5.82 27.73
C TRP A 28 44.40 6.17 27.50
N LEU A 29 43.69 6.71 28.49
CA LEU A 29 42.34 7.24 28.39
C LEU A 29 42.22 8.47 27.49
N ALA A 30 43.24 9.32 27.43
CA ALA A 30 43.31 10.45 26.52
C ALA A 30 43.56 10.01 25.07
N HIS A 31 44.39 8.98 24.84
CA HIS A 31 44.63 8.39 23.51
C HIS A 31 43.44 7.52 23.04
N SER A 32 42.69 6.91 23.97
CA SER A 32 41.50 6.13 23.64
C SER A 32 40.25 7.02 23.36
N ARG A 33 40.40 8.32 23.56
CA ARG A 33 39.39 9.35 23.27
C ARG A 33 39.78 10.22 22.07
N GLU A 34 40.58 9.71 21.16
CA GLU A 34 40.43 10.25 19.80
C GLU A 34 38.99 9.97 19.38
N PRO A 35 38.13 10.98 19.15
CA PRO A 35 36.90 10.74 18.48
C PRO A 35 37.35 10.06 17.18
N ALA A 36 36.88 8.84 16.93
CA ALA A 36 36.98 8.24 15.62
C ALA A 36 36.53 9.34 14.67
N ALA A 37 37.50 9.96 13.98
CA ALA A 37 37.20 10.98 13.00
C ALA A 37 36.17 10.33 12.13
N SER A 38 34.92 10.80 12.22
CA SER A 38 33.82 10.28 11.44
C SER A 38 34.31 10.43 10.02
N ARG A 39 34.74 9.30 9.40
CA ARG A 39 35.10 9.31 8.01
C ARG A 39 33.94 9.91 7.30
N GLN A 40 34.07 11.17 6.94
CA GLN A 40 33.06 11.85 6.13
C GLN A 40 32.78 10.91 4.96
N SER A 41 31.54 10.53 4.78
CA SER A 41 31.24 9.59 3.71
C SER A 41 31.61 10.26 2.37
N VAL A 42 31.95 9.47 1.36
CA VAL A 42 32.24 10.01 0.03
C VAL A 42 31.06 10.79 -0.50
N VAL A 43 29.85 10.41 -0.08
CA VAL A 43 28.60 11.11 -0.43
C VAL A 43 28.57 12.50 0.20
N ASP A 44 28.86 12.63 1.52
CA ASP A 44 28.89 13.93 2.21
C ASP A 44 29.97 14.85 1.61
N GLU A 45 31.15 14.29 1.26
CA GLU A 45 32.22 15.06 0.61
C GLU A 45 31.78 15.55 -0.78
N ALA A 46 31.12 14.70 -1.56
CA ALA A 46 30.62 15.05 -2.88
C ALA A 46 29.54 16.13 -2.80
N GLU A 47 28.58 16.00 -1.87
CA GLU A 47 27.55 17.02 -1.63
C GLU A 47 28.14 18.38 -1.28
N ALA A 48 29.11 18.41 -0.34
CA ALA A 48 29.77 19.65 0.06
C ALA A 48 30.50 20.32 -1.12
N ARG A 49 31.21 19.53 -1.96
CA ARG A 49 31.91 20.04 -3.14
C ARG A 49 30.95 20.57 -4.20
N ILE A 50 29.85 19.83 -4.49
CA ILE A 50 28.84 20.26 -5.46
C ILE A 50 28.16 21.54 -5.00
N ALA A 51 27.74 21.60 -3.74
CA ALA A 51 27.12 22.79 -3.18
C ALA A 51 28.01 24.04 -3.24
N ALA A 52 29.34 23.87 -3.05
CA ALA A 52 30.30 24.96 -3.04
C ALA A 52 30.81 25.38 -4.42
N GLN A 53 30.86 24.48 -5.41
CA GLN A 53 31.60 24.69 -6.65
C GLN A 53 30.77 24.55 -7.93
N ALA A 54 29.53 24.06 -7.87
CA ALA A 54 28.71 23.90 -9.04
C ALA A 54 28.38 25.28 -9.66
N ALA A 55 28.45 25.37 -10.98
CA ALA A 55 28.15 26.60 -11.71
C ALA A 55 26.66 27.04 -11.56
N HIS A 56 25.80 26.06 -11.30
CA HIS A 56 24.38 26.31 -11.00
C HIS A 56 24.10 25.92 -9.56
N PRO A 57 23.48 26.81 -8.74
CA PRO A 57 23.14 26.50 -7.37
C PRO A 57 22.18 25.30 -7.29
N VAL A 58 22.51 24.34 -6.42
CA VAL A 58 21.66 23.17 -6.09
C VAL A 58 21.46 23.19 -4.58
N SER A 59 20.20 23.01 -4.13
CA SER A 59 19.94 22.96 -2.69
C SER A 59 20.40 21.64 -2.10
N GLN A 60 20.74 21.65 -0.81
CA GLN A 60 21.12 20.44 -0.09
C GLN A 60 20.03 19.37 -0.19
N GLU A 61 18.77 19.74 0.02
CA GLU A 61 17.60 18.82 -0.14
C GLU A 61 17.57 18.15 -1.52
N GLN A 62 17.90 18.88 -2.58
CA GLN A 62 17.97 18.32 -3.93
C GLN A 62 19.10 17.31 -4.08
N LEU A 63 20.28 17.57 -3.46
CA LEU A 63 21.42 16.66 -3.49
C LEU A 63 21.14 15.40 -2.67
N GLU A 64 20.64 15.52 -1.46
CA GLU A 64 20.23 14.39 -0.60
C GLU A 64 19.20 13.49 -1.30
N ARG A 65 18.19 14.10 -1.90
CA ARG A 65 17.17 13.37 -2.68
C ARG A 65 17.80 12.64 -3.88
N ALA A 66 18.70 13.30 -4.61
CA ALA A 66 19.36 12.69 -5.75
C ALA A 66 20.27 11.53 -5.33
N ALA A 67 20.99 11.67 -4.19
CA ALA A 67 21.81 10.60 -3.64
C ALA A 67 20.97 9.37 -3.26
N VAL A 68 19.85 9.57 -2.55
CA VAL A 68 18.92 8.48 -2.19
C VAL A 68 18.33 7.81 -3.44
N GLN A 69 17.93 8.58 -4.44
CA GLN A 69 17.43 8.04 -5.71
C GLN A 69 18.48 7.24 -6.46
N GLY A 70 19.74 7.71 -6.44
CA GLY A 70 20.89 6.98 -7.00
C GLY A 70 21.14 5.65 -6.30
N MET A 71 21.04 5.62 -4.96
CA MET A 71 21.15 4.38 -4.17
C MET A 71 20.03 3.39 -4.51
N LEU A 72 18.79 3.86 -4.64
CA LEU A 72 17.66 3.02 -5.03
C LEU A 72 17.82 2.47 -6.44
N ALA A 73 18.31 3.28 -7.37
CA ALA A 73 18.56 2.83 -8.74
C ALA A 73 19.60 1.69 -8.80
N ALA A 74 20.56 1.65 -7.87
CA ALA A 74 21.54 0.58 -7.77
C ALA A 74 20.96 -0.77 -7.30
N LEU A 75 19.73 -0.80 -6.77
CA LEU A 75 19.07 -2.04 -6.36
C LEU A 75 18.50 -2.82 -7.56
N ASP A 76 18.33 -2.18 -8.71
CA ASP A 76 17.62 -2.73 -9.89
C ASP A 76 16.22 -3.29 -9.52
N ASP A 77 15.57 -2.64 -8.56
CA ASP A 77 14.26 -3.03 -8.04
C ASP A 77 13.20 -1.99 -8.41
N ARG A 78 12.31 -2.37 -9.29
CA ARG A 78 11.22 -1.50 -9.80
C ARG A 78 10.17 -1.12 -8.75
N TRP A 79 10.17 -1.79 -7.59
CA TRP A 79 9.18 -1.59 -6.53
C TRP A 79 9.69 -0.74 -5.38
N SER A 80 11.03 -0.64 -5.22
CA SER A 80 11.61 0.24 -4.22
C SER A 80 11.48 1.69 -4.65
N ALA A 81 11.05 2.54 -3.71
CA ALA A 81 10.75 3.94 -3.97
C ALA A 81 11.20 4.86 -2.81
N TYR A 82 11.43 6.13 -3.14
CA TYR A 82 11.61 7.21 -2.19
C TYR A 82 10.38 8.11 -2.22
N TYR A 83 9.84 8.39 -1.05
CA TYR A 83 8.75 9.35 -0.84
C TYR A 83 9.28 10.58 -0.11
N ALA A 84 9.12 11.76 -0.70
CA ALA A 84 9.29 13.00 0.06
C ALA A 84 8.25 13.08 1.21
N PRO A 85 8.47 13.88 2.27
CA PRO A 85 7.59 13.88 3.45
C PRO A 85 6.09 14.04 3.13
N ALA A 86 5.76 14.99 2.24
CA ALA A 86 4.38 15.22 1.82
C ALA A 86 3.80 14.06 0.95
N ASP A 87 4.66 13.36 0.19
CA ASP A 87 4.25 12.22 -0.62
C ASP A 87 4.01 10.98 0.25
N TYR A 88 4.86 10.78 1.27
CA TYR A 88 4.67 9.70 2.25
C TYR A 88 3.39 9.87 3.05
N THR A 89 3.12 11.07 3.56
CA THR A 89 1.84 11.34 4.23
C THR A 89 0.63 11.04 3.33
N ARG A 90 0.73 11.35 2.03
CA ARG A 90 -0.33 11.02 1.06
C ARG A 90 -0.48 9.52 0.84
N PHE A 91 0.64 8.81 0.77
CA PHE A 91 0.64 7.35 0.66
C PHE A 91 -0.04 6.69 1.88
N GLU A 92 0.29 7.11 3.09
CA GLU A 92 -0.36 6.62 4.31
C GLU A 92 -1.88 6.90 4.34
N GLN A 93 -2.29 8.08 3.88
CA GLN A 93 -3.72 8.43 3.77
C GLN A 93 -4.45 7.48 2.81
N VAL A 94 -3.86 7.16 1.67
CA VAL A 94 -4.45 6.21 0.71
C VAL A 94 -4.61 4.83 1.34
N LEU A 95 -3.60 4.32 2.04
CA LEU A 95 -3.68 3.05 2.77
C LEU A 95 -4.70 3.07 3.91
N ALA A 96 -4.95 4.24 4.49
CA ALA A 96 -6.01 4.42 5.48
C ALA A 96 -7.42 4.50 4.88
N GLY A 97 -7.58 4.34 3.56
CA GLY A 97 -8.87 4.44 2.87
C GLY A 97 -9.39 5.87 2.76
N SER A 98 -8.50 6.85 2.77
CA SER A 98 -8.86 8.25 2.62
C SER A 98 -7.81 9.01 1.82
N TYR A 99 -8.18 10.16 1.29
CA TYR A 99 -7.21 11.09 0.71
C TYR A 99 -7.60 12.53 1.02
N THR A 100 -6.63 13.41 1.09
CA THR A 100 -6.94 14.83 1.25
C THR A 100 -7.09 15.49 -0.10
N GLY A 101 -8.29 15.96 -0.38
CA GLY A 101 -8.63 16.55 -1.67
C GLY A 101 -10.02 17.15 -1.71
N VAL A 102 -10.62 17.16 -2.88
CA VAL A 102 -11.94 17.77 -3.11
C VAL A 102 -13.04 16.74 -3.44
N GLY A 103 -12.72 15.46 -3.63
CA GLY A 103 -13.69 14.40 -3.87
C GLY A 103 -14.24 14.39 -5.30
N VAL A 104 -13.37 14.46 -6.32
CA VAL A 104 -13.73 14.30 -7.73
C VAL A 104 -12.88 13.24 -8.40
N TRP A 105 -13.52 12.42 -9.21
CA TRP A 105 -12.87 11.55 -10.18
C TRP A 105 -12.87 12.23 -11.55
N ILE A 106 -11.73 12.22 -12.23
CA ILE A 106 -11.55 12.93 -13.50
C ILE A 106 -11.13 11.93 -14.57
N ARG A 107 -11.70 12.11 -15.76
CA ARG A 107 -11.26 11.40 -16.95
C ARG A 107 -10.97 12.37 -18.10
N ARG A 108 -10.18 11.93 -19.05
CA ARG A 108 -10.07 12.61 -20.36
C ARG A 108 -11.22 12.15 -21.24
N ALA A 109 -11.95 13.11 -21.79
CA ALA A 109 -12.99 12.85 -22.76
C ALA A 109 -12.40 12.72 -24.18
N THR A 110 -13.19 12.23 -25.12
CA THR A 110 -12.79 12.05 -26.54
C THR A 110 -12.42 13.35 -27.24
N ASP A 111 -12.98 14.49 -26.79
CA ASP A 111 -12.65 15.84 -27.23
C ASP A 111 -11.36 16.39 -26.62
N GLY A 112 -10.62 15.57 -25.84
CA GLY A 112 -9.39 15.94 -25.14
C GLY A 112 -9.61 16.76 -23.86
N SER A 113 -10.84 17.16 -23.53
CA SER A 113 -11.15 17.88 -22.29
C SER A 113 -11.05 16.98 -21.07
N LEU A 114 -10.74 17.56 -19.90
CA LEU A 114 -10.81 16.87 -18.61
C LEU A 114 -12.20 17.07 -18.00
N ARG A 115 -12.90 15.98 -17.73
CA ARG A 115 -14.26 16.03 -17.19
C ARG A 115 -14.37 15.25 -15.88
N VAL A 116 -15.25 15.72 -15.02
CA VAL A 116 -15.66 15.01 -13.82
C VAL A 116 -16.38 13.73 -14.23
N LEU A 117 -15.84 12.59 -13.84
CA LEU A 117 -16.45 11.27 -14.05
C LEU A 117 -17.49 10.99 -12.96
N SER A 118 -17.12 11.18 -11.70
CA SER A 118 -17.99 11.02 -10.52
C SER A 118 -17.52 11.96 -9.41
N ILE A 119 -18.36 12.09 -8.39
CA ILE A 119 -18.13 12.93 -7.22
C ILE A 119 -18.41 12.08 -5.99
N GLU A 120 -17.46 12.08 -5.06
CA GLU A 120 -17.61 11.40 -3.79
C GLU A 120 -18.73 12.05 -2.95
N PRO A 121 -19.66 11.25 -2.40
CA PRO A 121 -20.68 11.74 -1.51
C PRO A 121 -20.11 12.54 -0.32
N ALA A 122 -20.80 13.56 0.14
CA ALA A 122 -20.39 14.42 1.25
C ALA A 122 -19.05 15.18 1.08
N SER A 123 -18.38 15.01 -0.05
CA SER A 123 -17.10 15.68 -0.34
C SER A 123 -17.22 17.20 -0.49
N PRO A 124 -16.09 17.93 -0.45
CA PRO A 124 -16.07 19.37 -0.76
C PRO A 124 -16.67 19.70 -2.14
N ALA A 125 -16.42 18.89 -3.16
CA ALA A 125 -16.96 19.07 -4.49
C ALA A 125 -18.48 18.86 -4.54
N ALA A 126 -19.00 17.84 -3.85
CA ALA A 126 -20.45 17.61 -3.73
C ALA A 126 -21.14 18.80 -3.05
N LYS A 127 -20.59 19.28 -1.92
CA LYS A 127 -21.12 20.44 -1.19
C LYS A 127 -21.08 21.74 -2.02
N ALA A 128 -20.12 21.87 -2.92
CA ALA A 128 -20.02 23.00 -3.85
C ALA A 128 -20.90 22.88 -5.11
N GLY A 129 -21.64 21.78 -5.26
CA GLY A 129 -22.59 21.56 -6.35
C GLY A 129 -21.95 21.19 -7.69
N LEU A 130 -20.71 20.65 -7.69
CA LEU A 130 -20.13 20.03 -8.88
C LEU A 130 -20.95 18.80 -9.28
N ARG A 131 -20.89 18.43 -10.56
CA ARG A 131 -21.66 17.30 -11.11
C ARG A 131 -20.81 16.47 -12.05
N ALA A 132 -21.13 15.20 -12.21
CA ALA A 132 -20.58 14.38 -13.27
C ALA A 132 -20.87 15.03 -14.64
N GLY A 133 -19.87 14.99 -15.53
CA GLY A 133 -19.92 15.64 -16.84
C GLY A 133 -19.36 17.08 -16.87
N ASP A 134 -19.19 17.75 -15.72
CA ASP A 134 -18.57 19.07 -15.65
C ASP A 134 -17.16 19.03 -16.25
N ALA A 135 -16.82 20.03 -17.08
CA ALA A 135 -15.48 20.19 -17.62
C ALA A 135 -14.60 20.96 -16.64
N ILE A 136 -13.42 20.45 -16.33
CA ILE A 136 -12.41 21.17 -15.54
C ILE A 136 -11.62 22.07 -16.49
N LEU A 137 -11.79 23.37 -16.36
CA LEU A 137 -11.15 24.35 -17.26
C LEU A 137 -9.83 24.87 -16.69
N ALA A 138 -9.77 25.13 -15.37
CA ALA A 138 -8.54 25.53 -14.68
C ALA A 138 -8.56 25.06 -13.21
N VAL A 139 -7.38 24.84 -12.64
CA VAL A 139 -7.15 24.49 -11.23
C VAL A 139 -6.00 25.32 -10.70
N ALA A 140 -6.21 25.99 -9.55
CA ALA A 140 -5.24 26.87 -8.89
C ALA A 140 -4.65 27.93 -9.85
N GLY A 141 -5.50 28.53 -10.67
CA GLY A 141 -5.13 29.54 -11.65
C GLY A 141 -4.45 29.01 -12.92
N LYS A 142 -4.15 27.73 -13.02
CA LYS A 142 -3.49 27.10 -14.18
C LYS A 142 -4.53 26.42 -15.08
N PRO A 143 -4.55 26.70 -16.39
CA PRO A 143 -5.45 26.02 -17.33
C PRO A 143 -5.27 24.50 -17.28
N ALA A 144 -6.38 23.75 -17.39
CA ALA A 144 -6.36 22.28 -17.40
C ALA A 144 -6.07 21.73 -18.81
N ARG A 145 -6.30 22.50 -19.86
CA ARG A 145 -6.04 22.11 -21.24
C ARG A 145 -4.56 21.79 -21.45
N GLY A 146 -4.26 20.66 -22.07
CA GLY A 146 -2.89 20.20 -22.33
C GLY A 146 -2.19 19.52 -21.13
N ARG A 147 -2.77 19.57 -19.93
CA ARG A 147 -2.22 18.87 -18.76
C ARG A 147 -2.67 17.41 -18.72
N SER A 148 -1.87 16.55 -18.09
CA SER A 148 -2.27 15.17 -17.82
C SER A 148 -3.40 15.13 -16.76
N VAL A 149 -4.15 14.02 -16.71
CA VAL A 149 -5.12 13.78 -15.61
C VAL A 149 -4.41 13.81 -14.27
N ALA A 150 -3.23 13.17 -14.18
CA ALA A 150 -2.43 13.10 -12.96
C ALA A 150 -2.03 14.49 -12.44
N ASP A 151 -1.58 15.40 -13.32
CA ASP A 151 -1.21 16.78 -12.94
C ASP A 151 -2.39 17.57 -12.38
N VAL A 152 -3.58 17.39 -12.96
CA VAL A 152 -4.78 18.09 -12.50
C VAL A 152 -5.27 17.50 -11.18
N VAL A 153 -5.25 16.18 -11.03
CA VAL A 153 -5.57 15.49 -9.77
C VAL A 153 -4.60 15.92 -8.66
N SER A 154 -3.29 15.96 -8.95
CA SER A 154 -2.29 16.46 -7.98
C SER A 154 -2.57 17.89 -7.54
N ALA A 155 -2.98 18.78 -8.45
CA ALA A 155 -3.33 20.16 -8.10
C ALA A 155 -4.62 20.29 -7.27
N LEU A 156 -5.54 19.32 -7.36
CA LEU A 156 -6.75 19.27 -6.53
C LEU A 156 -6.50 18.69 -5.13
N ARG A 157 -5.43 17.91 -4.95
CA ARG A 157 -4.94 17.42 -3.65
C ARG A 157 -4.14 18.51 -2.93
N GLY A 158 -3.84 18.30 -1.66
CA GLY A 158 -3.05 19.20 -0.81
C GLY A 158 -3.51 19.13 0.64
N ASP A 159 -2.95 19.96 1.51
CA ASP A 159 -3.20 19.91 2.95
C ASP A 159 -4.66 20.11 3.31
N ALA A 160 -5.13 19.35 4.31
CA ALA A 160 -6.49 19.47 4.83
C ALA A 160 -6.75 20.92 5.29
N GLY A 161 -7.93 21.43 4.93
CA GLY A 161 -8.31 22.81 5.23
C GLY A 161 -7.76 23.86 4.27
N SER A 162 -6.76 23.54 3.43
CA SER A 162 -6.29 24.46 2.39
C SER A 162 -7.34 24.66 1.29
N LYS A 163 -7.25 25.77 0.55
CA LYS A 163 -8.23 26.12 -0.47
C LYS A 163 -7.65 25.91 -1.88
N VAL A 164 -8.48 25.45 -2.80
CA VAL A 164 -8.17 25.41 -4.23
C VAL A 164 -9.31 26.03 -5.02
N THR A 165 -8.95 26.89 -5.97
CA THR A 165 -9.91 27.48 -6.91
C THR A 165 -9.98 26.63 -8.15
N VAL A 166 -11.19 26.25 -8.55
CA VAL A 166 -11.47 25.46 -9.75
C VAL A 166 -12.42 26.24 -10.65
N VAL A 167 -12.06 26.34 -11.93
CA VAL A 167 -12.92 26.89 -12.97
C VAL A 167 -13.56 25.73 -13.70
N VAL A 168 -14.88 25.74 -13.75
CA VAL A 168 -15.71 24.62 -14.22
C VAL A 168 -16.60 25.11 -15.37
N GLY A 169 -16.69 24.30 -16.42
CA GLY A 169 -17.64 24.48 -17.53
C GLY A 169 -18.80 23.47 -17.40
N ARG A 170 -20.02 23.95 -17.46
CA ARG A 170 -21.24 23.14 -17.50
C ARG A 170 -22.17 23.63 -18.61
N ALA A 171 -22.42 22.80 -19.59
CA ALA A 171 -23.10 23.19 -20.83
C ALA A 171 -22.42 24.45 -21.43
N SER A 172 -23.15 25.54 -21.61
CA SER A 172 -22.63 26.81 -22.13
C SER A 172 -22.17 27.79 -21.05
N THR A 173 -22.26 27.43 -19.76
CA THR A 173 -21.87 28.30 -18.64
C THR A 173 -20.52 27.92 -18.07
N GLN A 174 -19.78 28.96 -17.65
CA GLN A 174 -18.56 28.80 -16.87
C GLN A 174 -18.74 29.45 -15.52
N PHE A 175 -18.26 28.77 -14.45
CA PHE A 175 -18.28 29.31 -13.10
C PHE A 175 -17.02 28.91 -12.36
N THR A 176 -16.72 29.67 -11.30
CA THR A 176 -15.57 29.45 -10.46
C THR A 176 -16.04 29.01 -9.08
N VAL A 177 -15.46 27.94 -8.56
CA VAL A 177 -15.71 27.46 -7.21
C VAL A 177 -14.42 27.47 -6.39
N GLN A 178 -14.50 27.86 -5.14
CA GLN A 178 -13.42 27.72 -4.18
C GLN A 178 -13.73 26.51 -3.29
N LEU A 179 -12.92 25.46 -3.41
CA LEU A 179 -13.07 24.24 -2.65
C LEU A 179 -12.08 24.21 -1.49
N ARG A 180 -12.55 23.82 -0.30
CA ARG A 180 -11.69 23.58 0.85
C ARG A 180 -11.33 22.10 0.85
N ARG A 181 -10.04 21.76 0.73
CA ARG A 181 -9.60 20.37 0.78
C ARG A 181 -9.93 19.73 2.13
N ALA A 182 -10.42 18.52 2.12
CA ALA A 182 -10.75 17.76 3.31
C ALA A 182 -10.32 16.30 3.12
N ALA A 183 -10.26 15.55 4.20
CA ALA A 183 -10.22 14.10 4.09
C ALA A 183 -11.50 13.63 3.41
N VAL A 184 -11.36 12.81 2.40
CA VAL A 184 -12.43 12.19 1.62
C VAL A 184 -12.21 10.69 1.73
N ASP A 185 -13.18 9.99 2.30
CA ASP A 185 -13.15 8.53 2.37
C ASP A 185 -13.30 7.95 0.96
N THR A 186 -12.56 6.88 0.67
CA THR A 186 -12.69 6.14 -0.59
C THR A 186 -13.72 5.03 -0.42
N ASP A 187 -14.63 4.89 -1.40
CA ASP A 187 -15.55 3.76 -1.46
C ASP A 187 -14.82 2.55 -2.07
N ASP A 188 -13.83 2.02 -1.32
CA ASP A 188 -13.02 0.89 -1.81
C ASP A 188 -13.77 -0.43 -1.79
N VAL A 189 -14.96 -0.46 -1.21
CA VAL A 189 -15.85 -1.61 -1.13
C VAL A 189 -17.26 -1.25 -1.53
N SER A 190 -17.93 -2.16 -2.23
CA SER A 190 -19.34 -2.02 -2.55
C SER A 190 -20.00 -3.39 -2.65
N SER A 191 -21.32 -3.43 -2.46
CA SER A 191 -22.09 -4.65 -2.69
C SER A 191 -23.32 -4.39 -3.56
N SER A 192 -23.70 -5.41 -4.32
CA SER A 192 -24.91 -5.36 -5.16
C SER A 192 -25.48 -6.75 -5.33
N MET A 193 -26.81 -6.84 -5.28
CA MET A 193 -27.48 -8.08 -5.65
C MET A 193 -27.37 -8.30 -7.16
N VAL A 194 -27.06 -9.53 -7.54
CA VAL A 194 -27.14 -10.01 -8.92
C VAL A 194 -28.25 -11.05 -9.03
N THR A 195 -28.47 -11.62 -10.22
CA THR A 195 -29.51 -12.63 -10.43
C THR A 195 -29.31 -13.85 -9.55
N GLY A 196 -30.36 -14.61 -9.25
CA GLY A 196 -30.26 -15.91 -8.57
C GLY A 196 -30.05 -15.84 -7.05
N ASN A 197 -30.40 -14.74 -6.39
CA ASN A 197 -30.18 -14.53 -4.95
C ASN A 197 -28.70 -14.63 -4.56
N VAL A 198 -27.83 -14.06 -5.39
CA VAL A 198 -26.36 -13.96 -5.23
C VAL A 198 -26.01 -12.50 -4.97
N GLU A 199 -25.10 -12.23 -4.04
CA GLU A 199 -24.54 -10.90 -3.80
C GLU A 199 -23.11 -10.81 -4.35
N ARG A 200 -22.84 -9.74 -5.08
CA ARG A 200 -21.48 -9.38 -5.51
C ARG A 200 -20.89 -8.40 -4.53
N LEU A 201 -19.77 -8.77 -3.94
CA LEU A 201 -18.93 -7.94 -3.10
C LEU A 201 -17.74 -7.49 -3.95
N ARG A 202 -17.60 -6.20 -4.21
CA ARG A 202 -16.48 -5.64 -4.95
C ARG A 202 -15.51 -4.98 -4.00
N ILE A 203 -14.23 -5.27 -4.17
CA ILE A 203 -13.11 -4.58 -3.53
C ILE A 203 -12.27 -3.94 -4.64
N SER A 204 -12.00 -2.65 -4.53
CA SER A 204 -11.18 -1.90 -5.48
C SER A 204 -9.78 -1.57 -4.94
N ALA A 205 -9.59 -1.66 -3.61
CA ALA A 205 -8.29 -1.58 -2.94
C ALA A 205 -8.42 -2.16 -1.51
N PHE A 206 -7.35 -2.75 -0.99
CA PHE A 206 -7.29 -3.27 0.37
C PHE A 206 -6.85 -2.19 1.36
N THR A 207 -7.72 -1.22 1.60
CA THR A 207 -7.55 -0.16 2.58
C THR A 207 -8.11 -0.56 3.94
N ARG A 208 -7.80 0.22 4.98
CA ARG A 208 -8.17 -0.09 6.36
C ARG A 208 -9.68 -0.26 6.54
N GLY A 209 -10.08 -1.41 7.07
CA GLY A 209 -11.47 -1.76 7.39
C GLY A 209 -12.18 -2.62 6.34
N VAL A 210 -11.56 -2.88 5.20
CA VAL A 210 -12.09 -3.74 4.12
C VAL A 210 -12.38 -5.14 4.63
N GLY A 211 -11.46 -5.76 5.37
CA GLY A 211 -11.65 -7.10 5.91
C GLY A 211 -12.84 -7.21 6.84
N ARG A 212 -13.01 -6.24 7.73
CA ARG A 212 -14.19 -6.17 8.62
C ARG A 212 -15.48 -6.00 7.85
N TRP A 213 -15.47 -5.14 6.82
CA TRP A 213 -16.62 -4.96 5.95
C TRP A 213 -17.01 -6.28 5.26
N VAL A 214 -16.05 -7.02 4.70
CA VAL A 214 -16.30 -8.33 4.07
C VAL A 214 -16.87 -9.31 5.07
N ARG A 215 -16.29 -9.42 6.29
CA ARG A 215 -16.83 -10.30 7.34
C ARG A 215 -18.28 -9.97 7.67
N ALA A 216 -18.62 -8.69 7.82
CA ALA A 216 -20.00 -8.27 8.09
C ALA A 216 -20.95 -8.63 6.94
N ARG A 217 -20.52 -8.47 5.68
CA ARG A 217 -21.32 -8.86 4.52
C ARG A 217 -21.52 -10.37 4.41
N VAL A 218 -20.47 -11.16 4.71
CA VAL A 218 -20.57 -12.62 4.73
C VAL A 218 -21.54 -13.10 5.81
N ALA A 219 -21.49 -12.53 7.00
CA ALA A 219 -22.44 -12.85 8.07
C ALA A 219 -23.89 -12.44 7.71
N ASP A 220 -24.08 -11.28 7.07
CA ASP A 220 -25.38 -10.83 6.58
C ASP A 220 -25.93 -11.76 5.48
N ALA A 221 -25.07 -12.21 4.56
CA ALA A 221 -25.43 -13.14 3.50
C ALA A 221 -25.92 -14.48 4.04
N GLU A 222 -25.31 -14.98 5.12
CA GLU A 222 -25.76 -16.18 5.83
C GLU A 222 -27.16 -15.99 6.45
N ASN A 223 -27.36 -14.89 7.20
CA ASN A 223 -28.64 -14.55 7.81
C ASN A 223 -29.76 -14.38 6.78
N ARG A 224 -29.45 -13.88 5.59
CA ARG A 224 -30.39 -13.70 4.47
C ARG A 224 -30.55 -14.96 3.62
N HIS A 225 -29.88 -16.04 3.94
CA HIS A 225 -29.88 -17.30 3.19
C HIS A 225 -29.59 -17.10 1.69
N LEU A 226 -28.55 -16.30 1.39
CA LEU A 226 -28.12 -16.11 0.01
C LEU A 226 -27.58 -17.42 -0.57
N ARG A 227 -27.79 -17.62 -1.88
CA ARG A 227 -27.34 -18.82 -2.57
C ARG A 227 -25.84 -18.85 -2.85
N GLY A 228 -25.17 -17.71 -2.77
CA GLY A 228 -23.73 -17.59 -2.98
C GLY A 228 -23.25 -16.16 -3.01
N LEU A 229 -21.93 -16.02 -3.00
CA LEU A 229 -21.22 -14.74 -3.07
C LEU A 229 -20.28 -14.71 -4.27
N VAL A 230 -20.18 -13.56 -4.90
CA VAL A 230 -19.15 -13.24 -5.90
C VAL A 230 -18.24 -12.18 -5.29
N LEU A 231 -16.98 -12.54 -5.03
CA LEU A 231 -15.95 -11.59 -4.61
C LEU A 231 -15.25 -11.04 -5.86
N ASP A 232 -15.48 -9.77 -6.19
CA ASP A 232 -14.96 -9.13 -7.40
C ASP A 232 -13.71 -8.31 -7.07
N LEU A 233 -12.54 -8.85 -7.42
CA LEU A 233 -11.22 -8.26 -7.22
C LEU A 233 -10.60 -7.74 -8.54
N ARG A 234 -11.38 -7.62 -9.60
CA ARG A 234 -10.89 -7.13 -10.89
C ARG A 234 -10.46 -5.67 -10.80
N GLY A 235 -9.23 -5.38 -11.29
CA GLY A 235 -8.64 -4.04 -11.25
C GLY A 235 -8.21 -3.59 -9.85
N ASP A 236 -8.16 -4.49 -8.87
CA ASP A 236 -7.72 -4.22 -7.50
C ASP A 236 -6.18 -4.34 -7.40
N PRO A 237 -5.44 -3.23 -7.20
CA PRO A 237 -3.98 -3.26 -7.13
C PRO A 237 -3.43 -3.85 -5.83
N GLY A 238 -4.30 -4.19 -4.88
CA GLY A 238 -3.93 -4.66 -3.54
C GLY A 238 -4.02 -3.56 -2.49
N GLY A 239 -3.13 -3.61 -1.51
CA GLY A 239 -3.08 -2.71 -0.36
C GLY A 239 -2.52 -3.40 0.87
N LEU A 240 -3.18 -3.24 2.01
CA LEU A 240 -2.71 -3.73 3.30
C LEU A 240 -2.79 -5.26 3.42
N LEU A 241 -1.68 -5.87 3.86
CA LEU A 241 -1.58 -7.31 4.08
C LEU A 241 -2.59 -7.80 5.13
N ASP A 242 -2.73 -7.07 6.23
CA ASP A 242 -3.63 -7.46 7.32
C ASP A 242 -5.10 -7.49 6.85
N GLU A 243 -5.48 -6.60 5.95
CA GLU A 243 -6.82 -6.57 5.35
C GLU A 243 -7.05 -7.76 4.41
N ALA A 244 -6.00 -8.22 3.69
CA ALA A 244 -6.08 -9.44 2.88
C ALA A 244 -6.24 -10.68 3.76
N VAL A 245 -5.50 -10.77 4.89
CA VAL A 245 -5.64 -11.85 5.87
C VAL A 245 -7.03 -11.84 6.49
N GLU A 246 -7.54 -10.69 6.89
CA GLU A 246 -8.89 -10.57 7.47
C GLU A 246 -9.98 -10.91 6.45
N THR A 247 -9.85 -10.45 5.19
CA THR A 247 -10.77 -10.79 4.10
C THR A 247 -10.78 -12.29 3.83
N SER A 248 -9.60 -12.92 3.69
CA SER A 248 -9.51 -14.38 3.51
C SER A 248 -10.14 -15.12 4.68
N SER A 249 -9.96 -14.60 5.88
CA SER A 249 -10.50 -15.16 7.12
C SER A 249 -12.03 -15.07 7.21
N ALA A 250 -12.69 -14.25 6.41
CA ALA A 250 -14.16 -14.26 6.31
C ALA A 250 -14.69 -15.57 5.71
N PHE A 251 -13.85 -16.27 4.94
CA PHE A 251 -14.22 -17.47 4.18
C PHE A 251 -13.49 -18.74 4.62
N LEU A 252 -12.50 -18.65 5.52
CA LEU A 252 -11.68 -19.76 6.00
C LEU A 252 -11.87 -19.97 7.50
N ALA A 253 -12.08 -21.22 7.91
CA ALA A 253 -12.21 -21.55 9.33
C ALA A 253 -10.88 -21.43 10.08
N SER A 254 -9.77 -21.83 9.43
CA SER A 254 -8.42 -21.84 10.02
C SER A 254 -7.36 -22.14 8.96
N GLY A 255 -6.08 -22.17 9.37
CA GLY A 255 -4.94 -22.56 8.56
C GLY A 255 -4.34 -21.41 7.76
N PRO A 256 -3.30 -21.68 6.95
CA PRO A 256 -2.51 -20.65 6.30
C PRO A 256 -3.30 -19.86 5.27
N VAL A 257 -3.07 -18.55 5.26
CA VAL A 257 -3.50 -17.59 4.23
C VAL A 257 -2.34 -17.26 3.32
N VAL A 258 -1.18 -16.95 3.91
CA VAL A 258 0.02 -16.57 3.17
C VAL A 258 1.26 -16.89 4.01
N THR A 259 2.35 -17.24 3.34
CA THR A 259 3.67 -17.30 3.97
C THR A 259 4.49 -16.10 3.52
N TYR A 260 5.11 -15.43 4.46
CA TYR A 260 5.99 -14.29 4.24
C TYR A 260 7.43 -14.70 4.46
N GLU A 261 8.28 -14.49 3.46
CA GLU A 261 9.71 -14.72 3.50
C GLU A 261 10.46 -13.41 3.43
N GLN A 262 11.22 -13.08 4.48
CA GLN A 262 12.05 -11.89 4.54
C GLN A 262 13.52 -12.28 4.72
N ARG A 263 14.41 -11.58 4.02
CA ARG A 263 15.84 -11.82 4.12
C ARG A 263 16.33 -11.68 5.57
N GLY A 264 17.02 -12.70 6.07
CA GLY A 264 17.58 -12.71 7.43
C GLY A 264 16.57 -13.00 8.55
N HIS A 265 15.33 -13.30 8.22
CA HIS A 265 14.28 -13.65 9.18
C HIS A 265 13.72 -15.04 8.91
N PRO A 266 13.20 -15.76 9.94
CA PRO A 266 12.45 -16.98 9.74
C PRO A 266 11.18 -16.71 8.93
N LYS A 267 10.75 -17.70 8.12
CA LYS A 267 9.47 -17.65 7.42
C LYS A 267 8.32 -17.46 8.40
N GLN A 268 7.42 -16.54 8.08
CA GLN A 268 6.23 -16.27 8.88
C GLN A 268 5.00 -16.78 8.13
N VAL A 269 4.20 -17.61 8.79
CA VAL A 269 2.91 -18.06 8.26
C VAL A 269 1.80 -17.23 8.90
N LEU A 270 1.09 -16.47 8.10
CA LEU A 270 -0.10 -15.76 8.54
C LEU A 270 -1.31 -16.67 8.30
N ASN A 271 -1.99 -17.00 9.39
CA ASN A 271 -3.14 -17.89 9.38
C ASN A 271 -4.45 -17.11 9.40
N ALA A 272 -5.51 -17.76 8.94
CA ALA A 272 -6.85 -17.25 9.08
C ALA A 272 -7.21 -17.02 10.56
N LEU A 273 -7.88 -15.92 10.85
CA LEU A 273 -8.24 -15.47 12.20
C LEU A 273 -9.36 -16.30 12.84
N GLY A 274 -9.94 -17.24 12.10
CA GLY A 274 -11.04 -18.08 12.55
C GLY A 274 -12.42 -17.46 12.35
N GLY A 275 -13.48 -18.26 12.54
CA GLY A 275 -14.87 -17.83 12.45
C GLY A 275 -15.36 -17.49 11.04
N GLY A 276 -14.63 -17.93 10.01
CA GLY A 276 -15.04 -17.75 8.61
C GLY A 276 -16.18 -18.69 8.22
N ASN A 277 -17.08 -18.21 7.36
CA ASN A 277 -18.12 -19.04 6.77
C ASN A 277 -17.54 -19.91 5.65
N VAL A 278 -17.53 -21.21 5.87
CA VAL A 278 -17.03 -22.20 4.90
C VAL A 278 -18.14 -22.80 4.05
N GLY A 279 -19.41 -22.56 4.38
CA GLY A 279 -20.58 -23.19 3.76
C GLY A 279 -21.14 -22.41 2.57
N ILE A 280 -21.08 -21.07 2.58
CA ILE A 280 -21.66 -20.28 1.51
C ILE A 280 -20.85 -20.45 0.21
N PRO A 281 -21.47 -20.84 -0.93
CA PRO A 281 -20.77 -20.94 -2.21
C PRO A 281 -20.10 -19.64 -2.61
N LEU A 282 -18.84 -19.69 -3.08
CA LEU A 282 -18.02 -18.53 -3.38
C LEU A 282 -17.32 -18.65 -4.73
N VAL A 283 -17.42 -17.59 -5.51
CA VAL A 283 -16.63 -17.38 -6.72
C VAL A 283 -15.80 -16.11 -6.55
N VAL A 284 -14.55 -16.09 -7.00
CA VAL A 284 -13.69 -14.90 -7.03
C VAL A 284 -13.45 -14.50 -8.48
N LEU A 285 -13.67 -13.22 -8.79
CA LEU A 285 -13.39 -12.65 -10.12
C LEU A 285 -12.07 -11.89 -10.09
N VAL A 286 -11.21 -12.18 -11.07
CA VAL A 286 -9.87 -11.59 -11.18
C VAL A 286 -9.55 -11.17 -12.61
N ASP A 287 -8.57 -10.27 -12.75
CA ASP A 287 -8.01 -9.87 -14.05
C ASP A 287 -6.53 -9.46 -13.92
N GLY A 288 -5.92 -8.98 -15.01
CA GLY A 288 -4.54 -8.51 -15.02
C GLY A 288 -4.27 -7.26 -14.16
N GLY A 289 -5.29 -6.61 -13.63
CA GLY A 289 -5.18 -5.53 -12.65
C GLY A 289 -5.27 -5.99 -11.20
N THR A 290 -5.62 -7.27 -10.97
CA THR A 290 -5.64 -7.89 -9.63
C THR A 290 -4.20 -8.15 -9.19
N ALA A 291 -3.73 -7.49 -8.10
CA ALA A 291 -2.33 -7.53 -7.70
C ALA A 291 -2.12 -7.60 -6.17
N SER A 292 -0.94 -8.07 -5.72
CA SER A 292 -0.47 -7.99 -4.32
C SER A 292 -1.48 -8.59 -3.32
N ALA A 293 -2.03 -7.79 -2.38
CA ALA A 293 -3.02 -8.21 -1.38
C ALA A 293 -4.22 -8.94 -2.00
N ALA A 294 -4.70 -8.49 -3.17
CA ALA A 294 -5.76 -9.17 -3.91
C ALA A 294 -5.34 -10.55 -4.42
N GLU A 295 -4.05 -10.72 -4.78
CA GLU A 295 -3.50 -12.03 -5.18
C GLU A 295 -3.32 -12.96 -3.97
N ILE A 296 -3.01 -12.41 -2.80
CA ILE A 296 -2.95 -13.18 -1.53
C ILE A 296 -4.31 -13.79 -1.23
N VAL A 297 -5.39 -12.99 -1.28
CA VAL A 297 -6.76 -13.48 -1.07
C VAL A 297 -7.12 -14.53 -2.12
N THR A 298 -6.86 -14.25 -3.39
CA THR A 298 -7.15 -15.16 -4.49
C THR A 298 -6.41 -16.49 -4.32
N GLY A 299 -5.09 -16.44 -4.08
CA GLY A 299 -4.25 -17.64 -3.91
C GLY A 299 -4.62 -18.44 -2.67
N ALA A 300 -4.96 -17.76 -1.56
CA ALA A 300 -5.42 -18.44 -0.36
C ALA A 300 -6.73 -19.21 -0.60
N LEU A 301 -7.71 -18.57 -1.21
CA LEU A 301 -9.02 -19.20 -1.48
C LEU A 301 -8.92 -20.30 -2.53
N GLN A 302 -8.06 -20.14 -3.55
CA GLN A 302 -7.79 -21.17 -4.56
C GLN A 302 -7.09 -22.38 -3.96
N ASP A 303 -5.94 -22.20 -3.32
CA ASP A 303 -5.13 -23.30 -2.77
C ASP A 303 -5.86 -24.09 -1.68
N ARG A 304 -6.80 -23.46 -1.00
CA ARG A 304 -7.64 -24.09 0.02
C ARG A 304 -8.92 -24.73 -0.57
N GLY A 305 -9.10 -24.69 -1.90
CA GLY A 305 -10.31 -25.20 -2.54
C GLY A 305 -11.59 -24.52 -2.07
N ARG A 306 -11.49 -23.27 -1.55
CA ARG A 306 -12.62 -22.56 -0.95
C ARG A 306 -13.49 -21.83 -1.97
N ALA A 307 -12.92 -21.41 -3.08
CA ALA A 307 -13.62 -20.68 -4.13
C ALA A 307 -13.16 -21.13 -5.51
N VAL A 308 -14.04 -20.96 -6.50
CA VAL A 308 -13.66 -21.05 -7.91
C VAL A 308 -13.20 -19.69 -8.38
N ILE A 309 -12.02 -19.61 -8.98
CA ILE A 309 -11.43 -18.38 -9.49
C ILE A 309 -11.77 -18.25 -10.96
N ILE A 310 -12.37 -17.14 -11.37
CA ILE A 310 -12.81 -16.89 -12.76
C ILE A 310 -12.22 -15.58 -13.27
N GLY A 311 -11.73 -15.57 -14.50
CA GLY A 311 -11.25 -14.36 -15.15
C GLY A 311 -9.99 -14.56 -15.96
N SER A 312 -9.09 -13.61 -15.97
CA SER A 312 -7.76 -13.74 -16.60
C SER A 312 -6.66 -13.76 -15.54
N ARG A 313 -5.47 -14.22 -15.95
CA ARG A 313 -4.28 -14.27 -15.08
C ARG A 313 -4.05 -12.94 -14.38
N THR A 314 -3.74 -12.98 -13.09
CA THR A 314 -3.47 -11.81 -12.26
C THR A 314 -2.09 -11.21 -12.55
N PHE A 315 -1.78 -10.07 -11.94
CA PHE A 315 -0.61 -9.26 -12.25
C PHE A 315 0.74 -9.93 -11.93
N GLY A 316 0.84 -10.65 -10.81
CA GLY A 316 2.09 -11.27 -10.37
C GLY A 316 2.98 -10.35 -9.53
N LYS A 317 2.41 -9.62 -8.57
CA LYS A 317 3.17 -8.86 -7.57
C LYS A 317 3.31 -9.67 -6.27
N GLY A 318 4.31 -10.57 -6.25
CA GLY A 318 4.62 -11.40 -5.09
C GLY A 318 5.64 -10.79 -4.12
N SER A 319 6.20 -9.62 -4.44
CA SER A 319 7.14 -8.92 -3.59
C SER A 319 6.44 -8.14 -2.46
N VAL A 320 7.15 -8.04 -1.32
CA VAL A 320 6.71 -7.31 -0.13
C VAL A 320 7.49 -6.03 -0.01
N GLN A 321 6.81 -4.90 0.02
CA GLN A 321 7.41 -3.62 0.33
C GLN A 321 7.16 -3.26 1.78
N ALA A 322 8.20 -2.73 2.44
CA ALA A 322 8.11 -2.17 3.79
C ALA A 322 8.56 -0.70 3.75
N PRO A 323 7.69 0.24 4.12
CA PRO A 323 8.08 1.62 4.28
C PRO A 323 8.91 1.79 5.55
N SER A 324 9.97 2.60 5.44
CA SER A 324 10.84 2.99 6.56
C SER A 324 11.02 4.50 6.51
N GLN A 325 10.50 5.20 7.53
CA GLN A 325 10.59 6.64 7.62
C GLN A 325 12.00 7.09 7.98
N LEU A 326 12.49 8.13 7.31
CA LEU A 326 13.76 8.78 7.57
C LEU A 326 13.58 9.96 8.54
N SER A 327 14.70 10.49 9.04
CA SER A 327 14.72 11.52 10.09
C SER A 327 14.10 12.86 9.67
N ASP A 328 14.05 13.15 8.38
CA ASP A 328 13.45 14.36 7.79
C ASP A 328 11.96 14.21 7.49
N GLY A 329 11.36 13.04 7.82
CA GLY A 329 9.96 12.71 7.54
C GLY A 329 9.71 12.15 6.14
N SER A 330 10.73 12.03 5.30
CA SER A 330 10.67 11.24 4.06
C SER A 330 10.64 9.73 4.36
N ALA A 331 10.42 8.89 3.37
CA ALA A 331 10.43 7.45 3.56
C ALA A 331 11.06 6.71 2.39
N LEU A 332 11.68 5.58 2.72
CA LEU A 332 12.06 4.54 1.78
C LEU A 332 11.02 3.44 1.82
N GLU A 333 10.50 3.06 0.68
CA GLU A 333 9.76 1.82 0.51
C GLU A 333 10.68 0.83 -0.18
N LEU A 334 11.08 -0.24 0.53
CA LEU A 334 12.04 -1.22 0.03
C LEU A 334 11.36 -2.57 -0.12
N THR A 335 11.72 -3.31 -1.18
CA THR A 335 11.39 -4.72 -1.27
C THR A 335 12.21 -5.49 -0.24
N VAL A 336 11.54 -6.04 0.76
CA VAL A 336 12.16 -6.72 1.90
C VAL A 336 11.93 -8.24 1.88
N GLY A 337 11.04 -8.75 1.03
CA GLY A 337 10.71 -10.16 0.98
C GLY A 337 9.71 -10.52 -0.11
N HIS A 338 9.21 -11.75 -0.02
CA HIS A 338 8.24 -12.30 -0.98
C HIS A 338 7.11 -13.04 -0.26
N TYR A 339 5.95 -13.07 -0.93
CA TYR A 339 4.80 -13.85 -0.51
C TYR A 339 4.77 -15.20 -1.24
N LEU A 340 4.42 -16.24 -0.48
CA LEU A 340 4.05 -17.55 -1.01
C LEU A 340 2.60 -17.87 -0.65
N THR A 341 1.89 -18.48 -1.55
CA THR A 341 0.54 -18.99 -1.29
C THR A 341 0.56 -20.12 -0.24
N PRO A 342 -0.57 -20.55 0.31
CA PRO A 342 -0.62 -21.70 1.24
C PRO A 342 0.06 -22.97 0.73
N SER A 343 0.01 -23.23 -0.57
CA SER A 343 0.70 -24.37 -1.20
C SER A 343 2.19 -24.15 -1.46
N GLY A 344 2.74 -22.98 -1.11
CA GLY A 344 4.14 -22.63 -1.31
C GLY A 344 4.48 -22.08 -2.71
N ARG A 345 3.50 -21.75 -3.54
CA ARG A 345 3.73 -21.15 -4.86
C ARG A 345 4.17 -19.68 -4.71
N SER A 346 5.19 -19.28 -5.45
CA SER A 346 5.54 -17.86 -5.60
C SER A 346 4.56 -17.17 -6.54
N LEU A 347 4.15 -15.96 -6.19
CA LEU A 347 3.31 -15.09 -7.02
C LEU A 347 4.15 -14.18 -7.92
N ASP A 348 5.41 -13.94 -7.57
CA ASP A 348 6.23 -12.90 -8.18
C ASP A 348 6.55 -13.21 -9.64
N GLY A 349 6.17 -12.31 -10.53
CA GLY A 349 6.29 -12.42 -11.98
C GLY A 349 5.39 -13.49 -12.62
N VAL A 350 4.63 -14.27 -11.83
CA VAL A 350 3.82 -15.38 -12.31
C VAL A 350 2.33 -15.09 -12.26
N GLY A 351 1.85 -14.52 -11.14
CA GLY A 351 0.43 -14.30 -10.87
C GLY A 351 -0.36 -15.61 -10.61
N ILE A 352 -1.65 -15.45 -10.36
CA ILE A 352 -2.60 -16.55 -10.20
C ILE A 352 -3.25 -16.84 -11.54
N VAL A 353 -3.23 -18.12 -11.94
CA VAL A 353 -4.02 -18.62 -13.09
C VAL A 353 -5.42 -18.96 -12.56
N PRO A 354 -6.49 -18.40 -13.14
CA PRO A 354 -7.86 -18.75 -12.76
C PRO A 354 -8.18 -20.22 -13.02
N ASP A 355 -9.12 -20.78 -12.24
CA ASP A 355 -9.65 -22.12 -12.48
C ASP A 355 -10.49 -22.17 -13.75
N LEU A 356 -11.18 -21.04 -14.06
CA LEU A 356 -11.90 -20.85 -15.31
C LEU A 356 -11.40 -19.58 -16.00
N GLU A 357 -10.56 -19.77 -17.00
CA GLU A 357 -10.03 -18.67 -17.78
C GLU A 357 -11.09 -18.04 -18.70
N MET A 358 -11.15 -16.70 -18.68
CA MET A 358 -11.98 -15.90 -19.57
C MET A 358 -11.09 -14.95 -20.38
N PRO A 359 -11.33 -14.78 -21.68
CA PRO A 359 -10.61 -13.81 -22.48
C PRO A 359 -10.68 -12.39 -21.87
N THR A 360 -9.59 -11.65 -21.93
CA THR A 360 -9.53 -10.27 -21.40
C THR A 360 -10.49 -9.31 -22.10
N SER A 361 -10.94 -9.66 -23.31
CA SER A 361 -11.96 -8.92 -24.07
C SER A 361 -13.40 -9.20 -23.64
N THR A 362 -13.61 -10.17 -22.72
CA THR A 362 -14.97 -10.54 -22.28
C THR A 362 -15.61 -9.37 -21.52
N PRO A 363 -16.83 -8.93 -21.89
CA PRO A 363 -17.53 -7.88 -21.18
C PRO A 363 -17.73 -8.21 -19.70
N ALA A 364 -17.56 -7.21 -18.83
CA ALA A 364 -17.61 -7.38 -17.38
C ALA A 364 -18.92 -8.05 -16.88
N GLY A 365 -20.05 -7.77 -17.52
CA GLY A 365 -21.35 -8.37 -17.19
C GLY A 365 -21.38 -9.89 -17.46
N VAL A 366 -20.83 -10.33 -18.60
CA VAL A 366 -20.77 -11.75 -18.99
C VAL A 366 -19.93 -12.56 -17.99
N ILE A 367 -18.85 -11.99 -17.47
CA ILE A 367 -18.04 -12.64 -16.43
C ILE A 367 -18.86 -12.85 -15.14
N VAL A 368 -19.68 -11.85 -14.75
CA VAL A 368 -20.55 -11.96 -13.57
C VAL A 368 -21.66 -13.00 -13.80
N GLU A 369 -22.26 -13.03 -14.98
CA GLU A 369 -23.25 -14.07 -15.37
C GLU A 369 -22.64 -15.46 -15.26
N ARG A 370 -21.42 -15.65 -15.76
CA ARG A 370 -20.68 -16.90 -15.65
C ARG A 370 -20.42 -17.32 -14.21
N ALA A 371 -20.11 -16.35 -13.33
CA ALA A 371 -19.95 -16.61 -11.89
C ALA A 371 -21.25 -17.13 -11.25
N VAL A 372 -22.39 -16.56 -11.61
CA VAL A 372 -23.72 -17.00 -11.12
C VAL A 372 -24.05 -18.40 -11.62
N GLU A 373 -23.72 -18.75 -12.87
CA GLU A 373 -23.89 -20.10 -13.41
C GLU A 373 -23.05 -21.12 -12.62
N VAL A 374 -21.77 -20.82 -12.35
CA VAL A 374 -20.88 -21.69 -11.56
C VAL A 374 -21.44 -21.87 -10.14
N LEU A 375 -21.87 -20.80 -9.46
CA LEU A 375 -22.50 -20.87 -8.15
C LEU A 375 -23.76 -21.76 -8.16
N SER A 376 -24.54 -21.70 -9.23
CA SER A 376 -25.75 -22.52 -9.37
C SER A 376 -25.42 -24.02 -9.51
N GLY A 377 -24.31 -24.35 -10.19
CA GLY A 377 -23.80 -25.73 -10.26
C GLY A 377 -23.33 -26.24 -8.89
N LEU A 378 -22.54 -25.44 -8.16
CA LEU A 378 -22.04 -25.80 -6.82
C LEU A 378 -23.20 -26.06 -5.81
N THR A 379 -24.31 -25.33 -5.91
CA THR A 379 -25.48 -25.55 -5.06
C THR A 379 -26.29 -26.79 -5.44
N ALA A 380 -26.32 -27.18 -6.72
CA ALA A 380 -27.02 -28.38 -7.19
C ALA A 380 -26.34 -29.67 -6.70
N ASP A 381 -25.00 -29.72 -6.75
CA ASP A 381 -24.21 -30.88 -6.27
C ASP A 381 -24.30 -31.07 -4.76
N ALA A 382 -24.31 -29.96 -3.97
CA ALA A 382 -24.50 -30.03 -2.52
C ALA A 382 -25.87 -30.61 -2.12
N GLY A 383 -26.91 -30.39 -2.95
CA GLY A 383 -28.24 -30.95 -2.73
C GLY A 383 -28.36 -32.44 -3.11
N SER A 384 -27.51 -32.97 -3.96
CA SER A 384 -27.52 -34.38 -4.41
C SER A 384 -26.80 -35.31 -3.45
N THR A 385 -25.75 -34.85 -2.76
CA THR A 385 -24.99 -35.67 -1.80
C THR A 385 -25.64 -35.84 -0.41
N GLY A 386 -26.73 -35.10 -0.13
CA GLY A 386 -27.51 -35.20 1.11
C GLY A 386 -28.67 -36.19 1.10
N ARG A 387 -28.84 -36.98 0.03
CA ARG A 387 -29.92 -37.99 -0.14
C ARG A 387 -29.33 -39.40 -0.44
N GLY A 388 -28.32 -39.80 0.31
CA GLY A 388 -27.79 -41.13 0.32
C GLY A 388 -27.81 -41.77 1.69
#